data_fad970e9c13e7bdd5efee5b854363feb
#
_entry.id   fad970e9c13e7bdd5efee5b854363feb
#
_cell.length_a   1.000
_cell.length_b   1.000
_cell.length_c   1.000
_cell.angle_alpha   90.00
_cell.angle_beta   90.00
_cell.angle_gamma   90.00
#
_symmetry.space_group_name_H-M   'P 1'
#
loop_
_entity.id
_entity.type
_entity.pdbx_description
1 polymer ?
#
loop_
_entity_poly.entity_id
_entity_poly.type
_entity_poly.pdbx_seq_one_letter_code
_entity_poly.pdbx_strand_id
1 'polypeptide(L)'
;DFIVDGDLDLRSSLTAEPAGSLCDKRIIKPGEIEEFTFLISWFFPNRRAWSIEGEDGTSPPGTNVGKYSDLIIGNYYTTQFSDSVDVLRKFIPRLEDLENRSKKFVEEILNTKFPEPLLDSALSNLSTLKTQTIFQSKDGKYFGWEGIGYNAGSCFGNCSHVWNYEQTTAFLFSNIAKDFRETEFLYATDNDGFMSFRVTFPLDGLQDWPIAAADGQMGCIVKLYREWSLSGDTEWLRKLWPAARKALEFAWIPGGWDADQDGVMEGVQHNTMDVEYYGPNPQMGFWYLAALRAAEEMAVELSENEFAAKCKRLFEN
;
A
#
# COMPACT_ATOMS: atom_id res chain seq x y z
N ASP A 1 11.00 15.50 -44.26
CA ASP A 1 11.87 14.71 -43.34
C ASP A 1 12.43 15.67 -42.28
N PHE A 2 12.13 15.46 -41.02
CA PHE A 2 12.50 16.37 -39.92
C PHE A 2 14.00 16.72 -39.89
N ILE A 3 14.87 15.81 -40.30
CA ILE A 3 16.31 16.03 -40.37
C ILE A 3 16.69 17.01 -41.48
N VAL A 4 15.88 17.12 -42.53
CA VAL A 4 16.17 17.93 -43.72
C VAL A 4 15.53 19.32 -43.60
N ASP A 5 14.28 19.42 -43.19
CA ASP A 5 13.47 20.65 -43.20
C ASP A 5 12.93 21.07 -41.84
N GLY A 6 13.08 20.23 -40.82
CA GLY A 6 12.58 20.46 -39.47
C GLY A 6 11.05 20.34 -39.32
N ASP A 7 10.39 19.79 -40.34
CA ASP A 7 8.94 19.56 -40.31
C ASP A 7 8.60 18.07 -40.10
N LEU A 8 7.56 17.81 -39.34
CA LEU A 8 7.00 16.47 -39.18
C LEU A 8 5.88 16.27 -40.20
N ASP A 9 6.05 15.28 -41.04
CA ASP A 9 4.98 14.87 -41.93
C ASP A 9 3.81 14.27 -41.14
N LEU A 10 2.59 14.69 -41.44
CA LEU A 10 1.37 14.11 -40.89
C LEU A 10 1.11 12.73 -41.53
N ARG A 11 1.99 11.78 -41.25
CA ARG A 11 1.83 10.39 -41.71
C ARG A 11 1.32 9.53 -40.57
N SER A 12 0.35 8.71 -40.85
CA SER A 12 -0.09 7.65 -39.95
C SER A 12 0.24 6.30 -40.58
N SER A 13 0.75 5.38 -39.78
CA SER A 13 0.95 4.00 -40.19
C SER A 13 0.37 3.07 -39.12
N LEU A 14 -0.23 1.97 -39.55
CA LEU A 14 -0.62 0.89 -38.63
C LEU A 14 0.64 0.09 -38.29
N THR A 15 1.08 0.19 -37.07
CA THR A 15 2.21 -0.59 -36.53
C THR A 15 1.79 -1.34 -35.27
N ALA A 16 2.49 -2.43 -34.98
CA ALA A 16 2.30 -3.16 -33.72
C ALA A 16 2.75 -2.32 -32.49
N GLU A 17 3.65 -1.36 -32.73
CA GLU A 17 4.16 -0.44 -31.71
C GLU A 17 3.81 1.00 -32.12
N PRO A 18 2.64 1.52 -31.69
CA PRO A 18 2.23 2.86 -32.05
C PRO A 18 3.16 3.90 -31.43
N ALA A 19 3.60 4.85 -32.24
CA ALA A 19 4.39 6.00 -31.82
C ALA A 19 3.71 7.29 -32.29
N GLY A 20 3.81 8.34 -31.49
CA GLY A 20 3.32 9.68 -31.84
C GLY A 20 4.43 10.70 -31.67
N SER A 21 4.43 11.73 -32.51
CA SER A 21 5.35 12.85 -32.41
C SER A 21 4.58 14.16 -32.41
N LEU A 22 5.02 15.09 -31.58
CA LEU A 22 4.51 16.45 -31.51
C LEU A 22 5.67 17.41 -31.66
N CYS A 23 5.52 18.40 -32.55
CA CYS A 23 6.52 19.44 -32.78
C CYS A 23 5.92 20.82 -32.54
N ASP A 24 6.61 21.67 -31.80
CA ASP A 24 6.37 23.13 -31.70
C ASP A 24 7.60 23.83 -32.26
N LYS A 25 7.38 24.64 -33.34
CA LYS A 25 8.45 25.32 -34.07
C LYS A 25 8.39 26.83 -33.80
N ARG A 26 9.46 27.36 -33.24
CA ARG A 26 9.59 28.80 -32.95
C ARG A 26 10.89 29.36 -33.50
N ILE A 27 10.86 30.65 -33.83
CA ILE A 27 12.05 31.41 -34.22
C ILE A 27 12.54 32.15 -32.97
N ILE A 28 13.73 31.77 -32.49
CA ILE A 28 14.39 32.39 -31.34
C ILE A 28 15.43 33.38 -31.86
N LYS A 29 15.32 34.67 -31.49
CA LYS A 29 16.28 35.67 -31.87
C LYS A 29 17.56 35.58 -31.03
N PRO A 30 18.69 36.13 -31.53
CA PRO A 30 19.93 36.15 -30.74
C PRO A 30 19.74 36.82 -29.37
N GLY A 31 20.11 36.14 -28.30
CA GLY A 31 19.98 36.61 -26.91
C GLY A 31 18.61 36.38 -26.25
N GLU A 32 17.62 35.87 -26.98
CA GLU A 32 16.32 35.49 -26.41
C GLU A 32 16.36 34.06 -25.91
N ILE A 33 15.51 33.78 -24.89
CA ILE A 33 15.28 32.41 -24.33
C ILE A 33 13.79 32.11 -24.56
N GLU A 34 13.50 30.94 -25.12
CA GLU A 34 12.15 30.42 -25.27
C GLU A 34 11.99 29.12 -24.47
N GLU A 35 10.87 28.99 -23.82
CA GLU A 35 10.52 27.80 -23.06
C GLU A 35 9.43 27.01 -23.78
N PHE A 36 9.64 25.69 -23.94
CA PHE A 36 8.70 24.77 -24.55
C PHE A 36 8.13 23.84 -23.48
N THR A 37 6.82 23.91 -23.28
CA THR A 37 6.14 23.05 -22.32
C THR A 37 5.28 22.03 -23.04
N PHE A 38 5.56 20.74 -22.79
CA PHE A 38 4.78 19.63 -23.30
C PHE A 38 4.03 18.97 -22.15
N LEU A 39 2.74 18.71 -22.33
CA LEU A 39 1.89 18.03 -21.35
C LEU A 39 1.56 16.64 -21.86
N ILE A 40 1.82 15.63 -21.02
CA ILE A 40 1.46 14.25 -21.29
C ILE A 40 0.35 13.85 -20.34
N SER A 41 -0.74 13.33 -20.88
CA SER A 41 -1.82 12.76 -20.09
C SER A 41 -2.09 11.32 -20.51
N TRP A 42 -2.60 10.55 -19.56
CA TRP A 42 -3.03 9.18 -19.81
C TRP A 42 -4.35 8.89 -19.13
N PHE A 43 -5.05 7.89 -19.64
CA PHE A 43 -6.31 7.42 -19.11
C PHE A 43 -6.39 5.89 -19.26
N PHE A 44 -6.21 5.15 -18.15
CA PHE A 44 -6.15 3.70 -18.12
C PHE A 44 -7.29 3.12 -17.28
N PRO A 45 -8.49 2.90 -17.87
CA PRO A 45 -9.65 2.40 -17.14
C PRO A 45 -9.60 0.89 -16.89
N ASN A 46 -8.77 0.15 -17.64
CA ASN A 46 -8.78 -1.31 -17.70
C ASN A 46 -7.69 -1.95 -16.85
N ARG A 47 -7.46 -1.42 -15.63
CA ARG A 47 -6.51 -2.05 -14.71
C ARG A 47 -7.01 -3.42 -14.33
N ARG A 48 -6.17 -4.43 -14.56
CA ARG A 48 -6.44 -5.81 -14.15
C ARG A 48 -6.05 -6.02 -12.69
N ALA A 49 -6.65 -7.03 -12.06
CA ALA A 49 -6.34 -7.41 -10.68
C ALA A 49 -4.93 -7.96 -10.52
N TRP A 50 -4.33 -8.49 -11.61
CA TRP A 50 -3.00 -9.12 -11.61
C TRP A 50 -2.81 -10.06 -10.41
N SER A 51 -3.28 -11.24 -10.52
CA SER A 51 -2.80 -12.33 -9.70
C SER A 51 -1.68 -13.02 -10.47
N ILE A 52 -0.62 -13.39 -9.79
CA ILE A 52 0.46 -14.14 -10.42
C ILE A 52 -0.09 -15.55 -10.72
N GLU A 53 -0.26 -15.87 -12.00
CA GLU A 53 -0.06 -17.24 -12.43
C GLU A 53 1.44 -17.50 -12.28
N GLY A 54 1.85 -18.54 -11.58
CA GLY A 54 3.23 -18.96 -11.59
C GLY A 54 3.68 -19.07 -13.06
N GLU A 55 4.93 -18.78 -13.35
CA GLU A 55 5.48 -18.86 -14.72
C GLU A 55 5.23 -20.24 -15.37
N ASP A 56 4.90 -21.26 -14.57
CA ASP A 56 4.56 -22.62 -14.95
C ASP A 56 3.04 -22.92 -14.91
N GLY A 57 2.19 -21.92 -14.66
CA GLY A 57 0.74 -22.09 -14.53
C GLY A 57 0.30 -22.78 -13.23
N THR A 58 1.20 -22.98 -12.27
CA THR A 58 0.86 -23.58 -10.99
C THR A 58 0.58 -22.50 -9.95
N SER A 59 -0.63 -22.49 -9.45
CA SER A 59 -0.95 -21.72 -8.23
C SER A 59 -0.54 -22.56 -7.02
N PRO A 60 -0.04 -21.94 -5.94
CA PRO A 60 0.15 -22.65 -4.68
C PRO A 60 -1.15 -23.38 -4.29
N PRO A 61 -1.10 -24.63 -3.82
CA PRO A 61 -2.28 -25.38 -3.43
C PRO A 61 -3.12 -24.59 -2.40
N GLY A 62 -4.43 -24.48 -2.64
CA GLY A 62 -5.35 -23.78 -1.73
C GLY A 62 -5.43 -22.27 -1.96
N THR A 63 -4.78 -21.70 -2.95
CA THR A 63 -4.87 -20.28 -3.26
C THR A 63 -5.79 -19.98 -4.43
N ASN A 64 -6.46 -18.82 -4.42
CA ASN A 64 -7.18 -18.29 -5.57
C ASN A 64 -6.25 -17.51 -6.53
N VAL A 65 -4.95 -17.70 -6.42
CA VAL A 65 -3.95 -17.07 -7.27
C VAL A 65 -4.22 -17.47 -8.72
N GLY A 66 -4.26 -16.51 -9.61
CA GLY A 66 -4.58 -16.72 -11.03
C GLY A 66 -6.08 -16.70 -11.36
N LYS A 67 -6.97 -17.10 -10.46
CA LYS A 67 -8.41 -17.22 -10.74
C LYS A 67 -9.07 -15.91 -11.21
N TYR A 68 -8.56 -14.77 -10.77
CA TYR A 68 -9.11 -13.46 -11.06
C TYR A 68 -8.12 -12.53 -11.79
N SER A 69 -7.06 -13.09 -12.40
CA SER A 69 -6.03 -12.29 -13.09
C SER A 69 -6.60 -11.35 -14.15
N ASP A 70 -7.64 -11.76 -14.84
CA ASP A 70 -8.30 -10.99 -15.87
C ASP A 70 -9.43 -10.08 -15.36
N LEU A 71 -9.72 -10.10 -14.05
CA LEU A 71 -10.71 -9.21 -13.45
C LEU A 71 -10.27 -7.75 -13.63
N ILE A 72 -11.14 -6.93 -14.20
CA ILE A 72 -10.91 -5.49 -14.33
C ILE A 72 -11.35 -4.78 -13.06
N ILE A 73 -10.40 -4.35 -12.25
CA ILE A 73 -10.64 -3.56 -11.02
C ILE A 73 -10.65 -2.06 -11.30
N GLY A 74 -10.11 -1.64 -12.45
CA GLY A 74 -10.04 -0.24 -12.86
C GLY A 74 -9.13 0.62 -11.97
N ASN A 75 -9.05 1.91 -12.30
CA ASN A 75 -8.37 2.92 -11.48
C ASN A 75 -9.37 3.98 -11.04
N TYR A 76 -9.32 4.41 -9.79
CA TYR A 76 -10.26 5.39 -9.23
C TYR A 76 -10.25 6.71 -9.99
N TYR A 77 -9.07 7.21 -10.42
CA TYR A 77 -9.01 8.47 -11.15
C TYR A 77 -9.85 8.45 -12.43
N THR A 78 -10.05 7.27 -13.05
CA THR A 78 -10.90 7.15 -14.25
C THR A 78 -12.39 7.34 -13.98
N THR A 79 -12.80 7.40 -12.72
CA THR A 79 -14.17 7.81 -12.33
C THR A 79 -14.34 9.34 -12.35
N GLN A 80 -13.24 10.09 -12.34
CA GLN A 80 -13.21 11.55 -12.29
C GLN A 80 -13.09 12.19 -13.68
N PHE A 81 -12.69 11.40 -14.69
CA PHE A 81 -12.43 11.86 -16.06
C PHE A 81 -13.06 10.89 -17.05
N SER A 82 -13.45 11.41 -18.23
CA SER A 82 -14.01 10.59 -19.30
C SER A 82 -12.94 9.99 -20.22
N ASP A 83 -11.84 10.70 -20.40
CA ASP A 83 -10.72 10.33 -21.28
C ASP A 83 -9.46 11.15 -20.97
N SER A 84 -8.37 10.90 -21.68
CA SER A 84 -7.09 11.62 -21.50
C SER A 84 -7.18 13.12 -21.86
N VAL A 85 -8.07 13.50 -22.78
CA VAL A 85 -8.28 14.91 -23.14
C VAL A 85 -9.03 15.63 -22.03
N ASP A 86 -10.01 14.99 -21.41
CA ASP A 86 -10.71 15.54 -20.24
C ASP A 86 -9.77 15.75 -19.06
N VAL A 87 -8.79 14.86 -18.87
CA VAL A 87 -7.70 15.07 -17.89
C VAL A 87 -7.00 16.40 -18.18
N LEU A 88 -6.54 16.62 -19.41
CA LEU A 88 -5.87 17.88 -19.78
C LEU A 88 -6.77 19.09 -19.56
N ARG A 89 -8.02 19.06 -20.02
CA ARG A 89 -8.96 20.18 -19.86
C ARG A 89 -9.16 20.57 -18.40
N LYS A 90 -9.19 19.61 -17.49
CA LYS A 90 -9.40 19.87 -16.06
C LYS A 90 -8.12 20.29 -15.33
N PHE A 91 -6.96 19.83 -15.79
CA PHE A 91 -5.70 20.12 -15.11
C PHE A 91 -4.97 21.37 -15.64
N ILE A 92 -5.03 21.66 -16.93
CA ILE A 92 -4.36 22.86 -17.50
C ILE A 92 -4.67 24.14 -16.70
N PRO A 93 -5.93 24.47 -16.36
CA PRO A 93 -6.24 25.67 -15.58
C PRO A 93 -5.70 25.69 -14.16
N ARG A 94 -5.23 24.55 -13.66
CA ARG A 94 -4.74 24.34 -12.29
C ARG A 94 -3.24 24.11 -12.19
N LEU A 95 -2.54 24.07 -13.32
CA LEU A 95 -1.11 23.71 -13.35
C LEU A 95 -0.27 24.62 -12.47
N GLU A 96 -0.48 25.93 -12.58
CA GLU A 96 0.26 26.93 -11.79
C GLU A 96 0.01 26.74 -10.27
N ASP A 97 -1.25 26.56 -9.85
CA ASP A 97 -1.57 26.30 -8.44
C ASP A 97 -0.93 24.99 -7.93
N LEU A 98 -1.03 23.92 -8.72
CA LEU A 98 -0.45 22.62 -8.35
C LEU A 98 1.07 22.66 -8.27
N GLU A 99 1.72 23.37 -9.21
CA GLU A 99 3.16 23.57 -9.21
C GLU A 99 3.60 24.38 -7.97
N ASN A 100 2.94 25.50 -7.70
CA ASN A 100 3.24 26.34 -6.55
C ASN A 100 3.05 25.60 -5.22
N ARG A 101 2.01 24.81 -5.08
CA ARG A 101 1.78 23.98 -3.89
C ARG A 101 2.87 22.90 -3.73
N SER A 102 3.28 22.28 -4.82
CA SER A 102 4.37 21.28 -4.80
C SER A 102 5.71 21.92 -4.43
N LYS A 103 6.03 23.07 -5.01
CA LYS A 103 7.23 23.84 -4.67
C LYS A 103 7.22 24.25 -3.20
N LYS A 104 6.10 24.78 -2.70
CA LYS A 104 5.95 25.17 -1.30
C LYS A 104 6.18 23.98 -0.36
N PHE A 105 5.62 22.81 -0.67
CA PHE A 105 5.84 21.62 0.13
C PHE A 105 7.33 21.25 0.23
N VAL A 106 8.03 21.27 -0.91
CA VAL A 106 9.49 20.99 -0.94
C VAL A 106 10.28 22.05 -0.17
N GLU A 107 9.96 23.33 -0.34
CA GLU A 107 10.60 24.43 0.36
C GLU A 107 10.44 24.34 1.89
N GLU A 108 9.24 24.04 2.36
CA GLU A 108 8.97 23.86 3.80
C GLU A 108 9.78 22.71 4.40
N ILE A 109 9.90 21.60 3.65
CA ILE A 109 10.73 20.46 4.06
C ILE A 109 12.23 20.86 4.10
N LEU A 110 12.75 21.48 3.05
CA LEU A 110 14.17 21.87 2.98
C LEU A 110 14.54 22.94 4.00
N ASN A 111 13.60 23.76 4.43
CA ASN A 111 13.81 24.82 5.44
C ASN A 111 13.53 24.37 6.88
N THR A 112 13.12 23.13 7.10
CA THR A 112 12.91 22.61 8.45
C THR A 112 14.23 22.53 9.23
N LYS A 113 14.11 22.57 10.57
CA LYS A 113 15.26 22.42 11.47
C LYS A 113 15.51 20.97 11.91
N PHE A 114 14.74 20.02 11.38
CA PHE A 114 14.97 18.62 11.67
C PHE A 114 16.30 18.15 11.07
N PRO A 115 17.03 17.24 11.74
CA PRO A 115 18.22 16.64 11.18
C PRO A 115 17.96 15.98 9.82
N GLU A 116 18.87 16.18 8.87
CA GLU A 116 18.76 15.62 7.51
C GLU A 116 18.50 14.11 7.48
N PRO A 117 19.17 13.25 8.29
CA PRO A 117 18.88 11.82 8.31
C PRO A 117 17.45 11.48 8.74
N LEU A 118 16.83 12.29 9.60
CA LEU A 118 15.44 12.11 10.00
C LEU A 118 14.48 12.44 8.86
N LEU A 119 14.76 13.51 8.12
CA LEU A 119 13.98 13.90 6.95
C LEU A 119 14.07 12.85 5.83
N ASP A 120 15.28 12.39 5.55
CA ASP A 120 15.50 11.34 4.55
C ASP A 120 14.75 10.07 4.90
N SER A 121 14.84 9.61 6.14
CA SER A 121 14.09 8.44 6.62
C SER A 121 12.58 8.61 6.52
N ALA A 122 12.04 9.79 6.83
CA ALA A 122 10.61 10.06 6.80
C ALA A 122 10.05 10.20 5.37
N LEU A 123 10.86 10.66 4.42
CA LEU A 123 10.42 11.04 3.08
C LEU A 123 10.88 10.08 1.98
N SER A 124 11.83 9.20 2.25
CA SER A 124 12.40 8.27 1.26
C SER A 124 11.32 7.42 0.57
N ASN A 125 10.30 7.00 1.31
CA ASN A 125 9.19 6.21 0.79
C ASN A 125 8.13 7.02 0.02
N LEU A 126 8.20 8.37 0.05
CA LEU A 126 7.22 9.21 -0.62
C LEU A 126 7.15 8.96 -2.13
N SER A 127 8.28 8.63 -2.75
CA SER A 127 8.36 8.29 -4.17
C SER A 127 7.50 7.09 -4.54
N THR A 128 7.30 6.13 -3.64
CA THR A 128 6.46 4.95 -3.85
C THR A 128 5.03 5.33 -4.22
N LEU A 129 4.50 6.42 -3.65
CA LEU A 129 3.16 6.95 -3.95
C LEU A 129 3.03 7.51 -5.37
N LYS A 130 4.14 7.74 -6.06
CA LYS A 130 4.19 8.23 -7.46
C LYS A 130 4.42 7.11 -8.47
N THR A 131 4.44 5.85 -8.02
CA THR A 131 4.63 4.66 -8.85
C THR A 131 3.35 3.85 -8.94
N GLN A 132 3.37 2.81 -9.77
CA GLN A 132 2.29 1.82 -9.83
C GLN A 132 2.31 0.84 -8.63
N THR A 133 3.29 0.94 -7.74
CA THR A 133 3.37 0.12 -6.51
C THR A 133 2.19 0.40 -5.58
N ILE A 134 1.77 1.68 -5.47
CA ILE A 134 0.50 2.04 -4.85
C ILE A 134 -0.51 2.42 -5.93
N PHE A 135 -1.73 1.95 -5.77
CA PHE A 135 -2.85 2.34 -6.63
C PHE A 135 -4.16 2.35 -5.87
N GLN A 136 -5.14 3.05 -6.45
CA GLN A 136 -6.50 3.08 -5.96
C GLN A 136 -7.41 2.44 -7.01
N SER A 137 -8.10 1.38 -6.65
CA SER A 137 -9.07 0.69 -7.51
C SER A 137 -10.33 1.54 -7.72
N LYS A 138 -11.12 1.21 -8.75
CA LYS A 138 -12.29 1.98 -9.15
C LYS A 138 -13.31 2.19 -8.03
N ASP A 139 -13.42 1.25 -7.11
CA ASP A 139 -14.28 1.29 -5.90
C ASP A 139 -13.72 2.17 -4.78
N GLY A 140 -12.53 2.76 -4.97
CA GLY A 140 -11.93 3.71 -4.06
C GLY A 140 -10.95 3.11 -3.06
N LYS A 141 -10.72 1.80 -3.07
CA LYS A 141 -9.82 1.11 -2.14
C LYS A 141 -8.35 1.22 -2.58
N TYR A 142 -7.45 1.46 -1.63
CA TYR A 142 -6.02 1.52 -1.86
C TYR A 142 -5.36 0.16 -1.69
N PHE A 143 -4.40 -0.10 -2.56
CA PHE A 143 -3.59 -1.31 -2.54
C PHE A 143 -2.13 -0.97 -2.77
N GLY A 144 -1.25 -1.74 -2.13
CA GLY A 144 0.19 -1.62 -2.28
C GLY A 144 0.81 -2.95 -2.66
N TRP A 145 1.69 -2.94 -3.67
CA TRP A 145 2.49 -4.07 -4.12
C TRP A 145 3.89 -3.99 -3.50
N GLU A 146 4.67 -5.04 -3.58
CA GLU A 146 6.09 -4.98 -3.19
C GLU A 146 6.94 -4.28 -4.23
N GLY A 147 6.48 -4.29 -5.49
CA GLY A 147 7.14 -3.64 -6.61
C GLY A 147 6.34 -3.78 -7.88
N ILE A 148 6.95 -3.40 -9.00
CA ILE A 148 6.35 -3.45 -10.33
C ILE A 148 7.32 -4.09 -11.31
N GLY A 149 6.86 -5.14 -11.97
CA GLY A 149 7.49 -5.71 -13.14
C GLY A 149 7.01 -5.07 -14.45
N TYR A 150 7.50 -5.57 -15.59
CA TYR A 150 7.13 -5.07 -16.91
C TYR A 150 5.64 -5.27 -17.22
N ASN A 151 5.09 -6.42 -16.88
CA ASN A 151 3.71 -6.82 -17.22
C ASN A 151 2.75 -6.85 -16.04
N ALA A 152 3.27 -6.88 -14.81
CA ALA A 152 2.48 -7.09 -13.61
C ALA A 152 3.16 -6.48 -12.39
N GLY A 153 2.41 -6.34 -11.29
CA GLY A 153 3.00 -6.05 -10.00
C GLY A 153 3.77 -7.25 -9.46
N SER A 154 4.81 -6.99 -8.69
CA SER A 154 5.52 -7.99 -7.92
C SER A 154 4.75 -8.23 -6.62
N CYS A 155 4.52 -9.50 -6.27
CA CYS A 155 3.86 -9.89 -5.04
C CYS A 155 2.53 -9.14 -4.83
N PHE A 156 1.52 -9.54 -5.57
CA PHE A 156 0.19 -8.91 -5.61
C PHE A 156 -0.48 -8.78 -4.24
N GLY A 157 -1.38 -7.81 -4.13
CA GLY A 157 -2.13 -7.49 -2.92
C GLY A 157 -1.29 -6.76 -1.87
N ASN A 158 -1.94 -6.27 -0.83
CA ASN A 158 -1.25 -5.64 0.29
C ASN A 158 -0.51 -6.72 1.08
N CYS A 159 0.81 -6.76 0.92
CA CYS A 159 1.64 -7.66 1.72
C CYS A 159 1.81 -7.08 3.12
N SER A 160 1.17 -7.68 4.13
CA SER A 160 1.10 -7.14 5.49
C SER A 160 2.47 -6.93 6.13
N HIS A 161 3.40 -7.88 5.94
CA HIS A 161 4.74 -7.79 6.53
C HIS A 161 5.65 -6.81 5.80
N VAL A 162 5.62 -6.76 4.47
CA VAL A 162 6.43 -5.80 3.69
C VAL A 162 6.01 -4.36 3.97
N TRP A 163 4.71 -4.10 4.08
CA TRP A 163 4.20 -2.77 4.38
C TRP A 163 4.34 -2.35 5.84
N ASN A 164 4.93 -3.17 6.71
CA ASN A 164 5.34 -2.76 8.05
C ASN A 164 6.47 -1.72 8.04
N TYR A 165 7.28 -1.70 7.00
CA TYR A 165 8.44 -0.82 6.89
C TYR A 165 8.10 0.56 6.31
N GLU A 166 6.91 0.72 5.72
CA GLU A 166 6.44 1.97 5.18
C GLU A 166 5.88 2.85 6.31
N GLN A 167 6.40 4.08 6.44
CA GLN A 167 6.00 5.01 7.50
C GLN A 167 5.33 6.28 6.96
N THR A 168 5.56 6.64 5.69
CA THR A 168 5.17 7.94 5.13
C THR A 168 3.65 8.11 5.07
N THR A 169 2.91 7.06 4.70
CA THR A 169 1.45 7.16 4.54
C THR A 169 0.74 7.49 5.85
N ALA A 170 1.17 6.92 6.97
CA ALA A 170 0.55 7.19 8.27
C ALA A 170 0.63 8.66 8.66
N PHE A 171 1.76 9.32 8.39
CA PHE A 171 2.02 10.70 8.80
C PHE A 171 1.53 11.75 7.80
N LEU A 172 1.66 11.47 6.49
CA LEU A 172 1.36 12.45 5.45
C LEU A 172 0.02 12.18 4.74
N PHE A 173 -0.44 10.95 4.73
CA PHE A 173 -1.62 10.52 3.95
C PHE A 173 -2.48 9.53 4.75
N SER A 174 -2.93 9.94 5.92
CA SER A 174 -3.64 9.09 6.88
C SER A 174 -4.82 8.32 6.30
N ASN A 175 -5.52 8.87 5.30
CA ASN A 175 -6.62 8.18 4.64
C ASN A 175 -6.15 6.92 3.87
N ILE A 176 -4.95 6.95 3.28
CA ILE A 176 -4.37 5.78 2.61
C ILE A 176 -4.03 4.71 3.64
N ALA A 177 -3.36 5.10 4.73
CA ALA A 177 -3.00 4.18 5.79
C ALA A 177 -4.23 3.55 6.46
N LYS A 178 -5.27 4.35 6.74
CA LYS A 178 -6.54 3.84 7.29
C LYS A 178 -7.23 2.87 6.35
N ASP A 179 -7.23 3.13 5.05
CA ASP A 179 -7.87 2.24 4.06
C ASP A 179 -7.14 0.89 3.98
N PHE A 180 -5.81 0.88 4.07
CA PHE A 180 -5.05 -0.36 4.18
C PHE A 180 -5.44 -1.17 5.42
N ARG A 181 -5.58 -0.52 6.59
CA ARG A 181 -6.04 -1.20 7.82
C ARG A 181 -7.46 -1.75 7.66
N GLU A 182 -8.35 -1.01 7.00
CA GLU A 182 -9.69 -1.51 6.73
C GLU A 182 -9.68 -2.76 5.84
N THR A 183 -8.88 -2.78 4.79
CA THR A 183 -8.80 -3.96 3.92
C THR A 183 -8.22 -5.16 4.63
N GLU A 184 -7.20 -4.99 5.47
CA GLU A 184 -6.58 -6.07 6.23
C GLU A 184 -7.51 -6.65 7.30
N PHE A 185 -8.15 -5.81 8.11
CA PHE A 185 -8.98 -6.30 9.22
C PHE A 185 -10.40 -6.69 8.81
N LEU A 186 -10.99 -6.06 7.80
CA LEU A 186 -12.38 -6.34 7.42
C LEU A 186 -12.52 -7.39 6.33
N TYR A 187 -11.46 -7.61 5.54
CA TYR A 187 -11.52 -8.54 4.40
C TYR A 187 -10.50 -9.67 4.51
N ALA A 188 -9.27 -9.39 4.95
CA ALA A 188 -8.21 -10.39 5.00
C ALA A 188 -8.10 -11.13 6.34
N THR A 189 -8.87 -10.74 7.36
CA THR A 189 -8.94 -11.40 8.68
C THR A 189 -10.23 -12.18 8.80
N ASP A 190 -10.13 -13.48 9.06
CA ASP A 190 -11.28 -14.35 9.21
C ASP A 190 -11.86 -14.36 10.64
N ASN A 191 -12.88 -15.21 10.85
CA ASN A 191 -13.56 -15.30 12.13
C ASN A 191 -12.73 -15.91 13.25
N ASP A 192 -11.68 -16.65 12.95
CA ASP A 192 -10.77 -17.27 13.89
C ASP A 192 -9.53 -16.38 14.17
N GLY A 193 -9.45 -15.23 13.49
CA GLY A 193 -8.37 -14.26 13.62
C GLY A 193 -7.18 -14.54 12.72
N PHE A 194 -7.25 -15.56 11.87
CA PHE A 194 -6.25 -15.74 10.82
C PHE A 194 -6.28 -14.56 9.85
N MET A 195 -5.14 -13.90 9.65
CA MET A 195 -4.99 -12.85 8.65
C MET A 195 -4.20 -13.38 7.47
N SER A 196 -4.83 -13.40 6.29
CA SER A 196 -4.08 -13.61 5.05
C SER A 196 -3.00 -12.53 4.93
N PHE A 197 -1.75 -12.91 4.75
CA PHE A 197 -0.69 -11.91 4.68
C PHE A 197 -0.70 -11.11 3.38
N ARG A 198 -1.52 -11.52 2.40
CA ARG A 198 -1.80 -10.77 1.18
C ARG A 198 -3.30 -10.56 1.02
N VAL A 199 -3.70 -9.32 0.79
CA VAL A 199 -5.09 -9.00 0.43
C VAL A 199 -5.26 -9.25 -1.06
N THR A 200 -6.19 -10.13 -1.42
CA THR A 200 -6.44 -10.51 -2.82
C THR A 200 -7.72 -9.89 -3.39
N PHE A 201 -7.90 -9.98 -4.71
CA PHE A 201 -9.09 -9.52 -5.40
C PHE A 201 -9.97 -10.69 -5.87
N PRO A 202 -11.30 -10.51 -5.91
CA PRO A 202 -12.07 -9.39 -5.35
C PRO A 202 -12.07 -9.41 -3.82
N LEU A 203 -12.28 -8.25 -3.17
CA LEU A 203 -12.23 -8.13 -1.71
C LEU A 203 -13.30 -8.98 -0.98
N ASP A 204 -14.46 -9.19 -1.60
CA ASP A 204 -15.53 -10.04 -1.12
C ASP A 204 -15.32 -11.53 -1.48
N GLY A 205 -14.25 -11.84 -2.16
CA GLY A 205 -13.83 -13.20 -2.44
C GLY A 205 -13.06 -13.82 -1.28
N LEU A 206 -12.80 -15.13 -1.38
CA LEU A 206 -12.00 -15.83 -0.39
C LEU A 206 -10.58 -15.27 -0.33
N GLN A 207 -10.20 -14.75 0.82
CA GLN A 207 -8.85 -14.28 1.12
C GLN A 207 -8.04 -15.50 1.58
N ASP A 208 -7.54 -16.26 0.61
CA ASP A 208 -7.12 -17.63 0.82
C ASP A 208 -5.61 -17.79 0.63
N TRP A 209 -4.84 -16.99 1.33
CA TRP A 209 -3.42 -17.31 1.46
C TRP A 209 -3.24 -18.25 2.65
N PRO A 210 -2.68 -19.44 2.46
CA PRO A 210 -2.76 -20.52 3.47
C PRO A 210 -1.90 -20.29 4.70
N ILE A 211 -1.17 -19.19 4.77
CA ILE A 211 -0.20 -18.91 5.83
C ILE A 211 -0.43 -17.49 6.36
N ALA A 212 -0.46 -17.33 7.67
CA ALA A 212 -0.37 -16.03 8.32
C ALA A 212 1.11 -15.68 8.55
N ALA A 213 1.51 -14.45 8.20
CA ALA A 213 2.84 -13.96 8.54
C ALA A 213 2.84 -13.39 9.96
N ALA A 214 3.70 -13.91 10.82
CA ALA A 214 3.74 -13.52 12.22
C ALA A 214 4.05 -12.03 12.42
N ASP A 215 5.08 -11.52 11.75
CA ASP A 215 5.42 -10.10 11.74
C ASP A 215 4.37 -9.25 11.01
N GLY A 216 3.76 -9.79 9.97
CA GLY A 216 2.70 -9.11 9.21
C GLY A 216 1.45 -8.88 10.07
N GLN A 217 0.92 -9.94 10.66
CA GLN A 217 -0.29 -9.89 11.46
C GLN A 217 -0.11 -9.03 12.72
N MET A 218 0.98 -9.23 13.45
CA MET A 218 1.31 -8.41 14.63
C MET A 218 1.60 -6.95 14.23
N GLY A 219 2.31 -6.74 13.14
CA GLY A 219 2.59 -5.42 12.60
C GLY A 219 1.34 -4.65 12.17
N CYS A 220 0.30 -5.33 11.66
CA CYS A 220 -0.98 -4.69 11.36
C CYS A 220 -1.67 -4.15 12.62
N ILE A 221 -1.57 -4.85 13.76
CA ILE A 221 -2.08 -4.38 15.05
C ILE A 221 -1.31 -3.14 15.52
N VAL A 222 0.01 -3.15 15.40
CA VAL A 222 0.87 -1.99 15.73
C VAL A 222 0.54 -0.79 14.84
N LYS A 223 0.33 -1.03 13.54
CA LYS A 223 -0.06 0.04 12.59
C LYS A 223 -1.46 0.59 12.90
N LEU A 224 -2.41 -0.25 13.29
CA LEU A 224 -3.75 0.19 13.72
C LEU A 224 -3.64 1.15 14.91
N TYR A 225 -2.86 0.79 15.92
CA TYR A 225 -2.59 1.66 17.07
C TYR A 225 -1.94 2.99 16.65
N ARG A 226 -0.93 2.96 15.77
CA ARG A 226 -0.26 4.16 15.26
C ARG A 226 -1.25 5.10 14.57
N GLU A 227 -2.05 4.58 13.67
CA GLU A 227 -2.99 5.38 12.86
C GLU A 227 -4.15 5.92 13.70
N TRP A 228 -4.62 5.15 14.67
CA TRP A 228 -5.57 5.63 15.68
C TRP A 228 -4.95 6.76 16.53
N SER A 229 -3.76 6.54 17.07
CA SER A 229 -3.07 7.54 17.92
C SER A 229 -2.81 8.86 17.18
N LEU A 230 -2.46 8.79 15.88
CA LEU A 230 -2.24 9.97 15.04
C LEU A 230 -3.55 10.70 14.70
N SER A 231 -4.65 9.97 14.52
CA SER A 231 -5.93 10.57 14.10
C SER A 231 -6.88 10.91 15.23
N GLY A 232 -6.77 10.26 16.38
CA GLY A 232 -7.74 10.33 17.48
C GLY A 232 -9.12 9.77 17.14
N ASP A 233 -9.26 8.99 16.06
CA ASP A 233 -10.54 8.50 15.56
C ASP A 233 -10.93 7.19 16.27
N THR A 234 -11.48 7.31 17.47
CA THR A 234 -11.90 6.16 18.27
C THR A 234 -13.10 5.41 17.65
N GLU A 235 -13.95 6.06 16.88
CA GLU A 235 -15.04 5.36 16.18
C GLU A 235 -14.50 4.45 15.08
N TRP A 236 -13.50 4.90 14.35
CA TRP A 236 -12.79 4.07 13.37
C TRP A 236 -12.06 2.90 14.06
N LEU A 237 -11.39 3.13 15.19
CA LEU A 237 -10.80 2.06 15.98
C LEU A 237 -11.88 1.05 16.41
N ARG A 238 -13.00 1.50 16.94
CA ARG A 238 -14.11 0.65 17.37
C ARG A 238 -14.65 -0.26 16.26
N LYS A 239 -14.69 0.25 15.03
CA LYS A 239 -15.09 -0.52 13.84
C LYS A 239 -14.14 -1.69 13.55
N LEU A 240 -12.82 -1.49 13.70
CA LEU A 240 -11.81 -2.49 13.34
C LEU A 240 -11.43 -3.40 14.51
N TRP A 241 -11.64 -2.94 15.72
CA TRP A 241 -11.20 -3.61 16.94
C TRP A 241 -11.63 -5.08 17.05
N PRO A 242 -12.87 -5.49 16.74
CA PRO A 242 -13.25 -6.91 16.84
C PRO A 242 -12.37 -7.85 16.02
N ALA A 243 -11.97 -7.42 14.82
CA ALA A 243 -11.07 -8.21 13.97
C ALA A 243 -9.61 -8.12 14.45
N ALA A 244 -9.16 -6.93 14.86
CA ALA A 244 -7.81 -6.72 15.38
C ALA A 244 -7.57 -7.52 16.68
N ARG A 245 -8.55 -7.55 17.57
CA ARG A 245 -8.50 -8.38 18.77
C ARG A 245 -8.39 -9.87 18.45
N LYS A 246 -9.22 -10.37 17.53
CA LYS A 246 -9.14 -11.76 17.07
C LYS A 246 -7.81 -12.08 16.40
N ALA A 247 -7.26 -11.16 15.62
CA ALA A 247 -5.95 -11.32 15.01
C ALA A 247 -4.83 -11.48 16.06
N LEU A 248 -4.93 -10.79 17.21
CA LEU A 248 -4.02 -11.02 18.32
C LEU A 248 -4.31 -12.37 19.02
N GLU A 249 -5.58 -12.69 19.28
CA GLU A 249 -6.02 -13.92 19.91
C GLU A 249 -5.65 -15.17 19.08
N PHE A 250 -5.42 -15.02 17.77
CA PHE A 250 -4.91 -16.09 16.92
C PHE A 250 -3.57 -16.67 17.41
N ALA A 251 -2.73 -15.86 18.04
CA ALA A 251 -1.50 -16.37 18.67
C ALA A 251 -1.78 -17.38 19.79
N TRP A 252 -2.95 -17.33 20.42
CA TRP A 252 -3.31 -18.10 21.62
C TRP A 252 -4.18 -19.33 21.36
N ILE A 253 -4.58 -19.55 20.11
CA ILE A 253 -5.33 -20.76 19.76
C ILE A 253 -4.43 -22.02 19.84
N PRO A 254 -4.99 -23.22 19.97
CA PRO A 254 -4.21 -24.44 19.88
C PRO A 254 -3.39 -24.52 18.59
N GLY A 255 -2.07 -24.61 18.69
CA GLY A 255 -1.16 -24.54 17.54
C GLY A 255 -0.82 -23.13 17.06
N GLY A 256 -1.32 -22.10 17.71
CA GLY A 256 -0.91 -20.70 17.51
C GLY A 256 0.50 -20.43 18.02
N TRP A 257 0.94 -19.18 17.83
CA TRP A 257 2.33 -18.79 18.10
C TRP A 257 2.69 -18.67 19.60
N ASP A 258 1.70 -18.48 20.48
CA ASP A 258 1.83 -18.40 21.94
C ASP A 258 0.65 -19.17 22.56
N ALA A 259 0.54 -20.47 22.22
CA ALA A 259 -0.62 -21.29 22.59
C ALA A 259 -0.72 -21.54 24.11
N ASP A 260 0.37 -21.56 24.83
CA ASP A 260 0.44 -21.70 26.29
C ASP A 260 0.33 -20.34 27.03
N GLN A 261 0.35 -19.23 26.28
CA GLN A 261 0.13 -17.87 26.80
C GLN A 261 1.18 -17.46 27.85
N ASP A 262 2.42 -17.80 27.59
CA ASP A 262 3.56 -17.41 28.43
C ASP A 262 4.21 -16.07 28.00
N GLY A 263 3.81 -15.50 26.85
CA GLY A 263 4.33 -14.25 26.29
C GLY A 263 5.47 -14.46 25.30
N VAL A 264 5.84 -15.70 25.00
CA VAL A 264 6.91 -16.04 24.05
C VAL A 264 6.32 -16.59 22.76
N MET A 265 6.66 -15.99 21.64
CA MET A 265 6.21 -16.46 20.34
C MET A 265 7.02 -17.68 19.89
N GLU A 266 6.34 -18.75 19.60
CA GLU A 266 6.90 -20.04 19.20
C GLU A 266 6.20 -20.59 17.93
N GLY A 267 6.37 -21.89 17.66
CA GLY A 267 5.73 -22.54 16.52
C GLY A 267 6.34 -22.14 15.18
N VAL A 268 5.55 -22.26 14.12
CA VAL A 268 5.95 -21.95 12.76
C VAL A 268 5.63 -20.49 12.47
N GLN A 269 6.64 -19.68 12.21
CA GLN A 269 6.53 -18.23 12.06
C GLN A 269 6.96 -17.82 10.65
N HIS A 270 6.02 -17.79 9.73
CA HIS A 270 6.25 -17.15 8.42
C HIS A 270 6.48 -15.65 8.60
N ASN A 271 7.36 -15.06 7.80
CA ASN A 271 7.81 -13.70 8.02
C ASN A 271 8.39 -13.08 6.74
N THR A 272 8.76 -11.81 6.81
CA THR A 272 9.30 -11.00 5.70
C THR A 272 10.60 -11.52 5.09
N MET A 273 11.26 -12.52 5.71
CA MET A 273 12.48 -13.12 5.15
C MET A 273 12.18 -14.30 4.22
N ASP A 274 10.89 -14.59 3.96
CA ASP A 274 10.41 -15.71 3.14
C ASP A 274 10.95 -17.08 3.61
N VAL A 275 11.19 -17.21 4.91
CA VAL A 275 11.60 -18.46 5.54
C VAL A 275 10.77 -18.69 6.81
N GLU A 276 10.54 -19.96 7.14
CA GLU A 276 9.86 -20.30 8.37
C GLU A 276 10.84 -20.30 9.54
N TYR A 277 10.55 -19.49 10.56
CA TYR A 277 11.23 -19.62 11.87
C TYR A 277 10.48 -20.60 12.75
N TYR A 278 11.22 -21.24 13.63
CA TYR A 278 10.70 -22.24 14.57
C TYR A 278 11.22 -21.95 15.98
N GLY A 279 10.29 -21.96 16.94
CA GLY A 279 10.62 -21.69 18.34
C GLY A 279 10.88 -20.20 18.62
N PRO A 280 11.35 -19.86 19.83
CA PRO A 280 11.56 -18.48 20.23
C PRO A 280 12.52 -17.74 19.28
N ASN A 281 12.09 -16.59 18.80
CA ASN A 281 12.86 -15.78 17.88
C ASN A 281 12.71 -14.28 18.22
N PRO A 282 13.80 -13.53 18.47
CA PRO A 282 13.72 -12.14 18.88
C PRO A 282 13.04 -11.24 17.85
N GLN A 283 13.24 -11.49 16.54
CA GLN A 283 12.62 -10.67 15.50
C GLN A 283 11.09 -10.76 15.55
N MET A 284 10.55 -11.95 15.62
CA MET A 284 9.10 -12.16 15.73
C MET A 284 8.58 -11.76 17.11
N GLY A 285 9.33 -12.08 18.18
CA GLY A 285 9.00 -11.70 19.54
C GLY A 285 8.83 -10.19 19.71
N PHE A 286 9.68 -9.36 19.09
CA PHE A 286 9.50 -7.89 19.14
C PHE A 286 8.21 -7.42 18.49
N TRP A 287 7.80 -8.00 17.37
CA TRP A 287 6.51 -7.66 16.75
C TRP A 287 5.34 -8.08 17.67
N TYR A 288 5.43 -9.24 18.30
CA TYR A 288 4.40 -9.71 19.22
C TYR A 288 4.30 -8.83 20.47
N LEU A 289 5.42 -8.52 21.11
CA LEU A 289 5.44 -7.61 22.27
C LEU A 289 4.89 -6.21 21.89
N ALA A 290 5.27 -5.69 20.74
CA ALA A 290 4.72 -4.42 20.26
C ALA A 290 3.20 -4.50 20.03
N ALA A 291 2.70 -5.60 19.48
CA ALA A 291 1.27 -5.82 19.28
C ALA A 291 0.51 -5.94 20.60
N LEU A 292 1.07 -6.64 21.61
CA LEU A 292 0.51 -6.74 22.96
C LEU A 292 0.37 -5.34 23.61
N ARG A 293 1.43 -4.52 23.53
CA ARG A 293 1.38 -3.14 24.06
C ARG A 293 0.37 -2.27 23.30
N ALA A 294 0.36 -2.34 21.98
CA ALA A 294 -0.60 -1.61 21.16
C ALA A 294 -2.05 -2.02 21.49
N ALA A 295 -2.29 -3.32 21.64
CA ALA A 295 -3.60 -3.86 21.98
C ALA A 295 -4.04 -3.51 23.42
N GLU A 296 -3.12 -3.48 24.38
CA GLU A 296 -3.40 -3.01 25.74
C GLU A 296 -3.95 -1.59 25.72
N GLU A 297 -3.27 -0.65 25.04
CA GLU A 297 -3.69 0.75 24.97
C GLU A 297 -5.05 0.92 24.25
N MET A 298 -5.25 0.23 23.13
CA MET A 298 -6.53 0.24 22.40
C MET A 298 -7.67 -0.36 23.23
N ALA A 299 -7.41 -1.43 23.97
CA ALA A 299 -8.40 -2.06 24.84
C ALA A 299 -8.79 -1.16 26.03
N VAL A 300 -7.83 -0.45 26.63
CA VAL A 300 -8.11 0.56 27.66
C VAL A 300 -9.04 1.64 27.14
N GLU A 301 -8.75 2.21 25.96
CA GLU A 301 -9.61 3.22 25.31
C GLU A 301 -11.02 2.70 25.09
N LEU A 302 -11.15 1.44 24.71
CA LEU A 302 -12.45 0.81 24.43
C LEU A 302 -13.13 0.24 25.70
N SER A 303 -12.53 0.44 26.88
CA SER A 303 -13.02 -0.05 28.18
C SER A 303 -13.04 -1.57 28.32
N GLU A 304 -12.21 -2.29 27.55
CA GLU A 304 -12.00 -3.74 27.65
C GLU A 304 -10.88 -4.08 28.65
N ASN A 305 -11.05 -3.70 29.90
CA ASN A 305 -10.02 -3.74 30.94
C ASN A 305 -9.44 -5.15 31.22
N GLU A 306 -10.25 -6.18 31.11
CA GLU A 306 -9.78 -7.58 31.29
C GLU A 306 -8.83 -7.99 30.17
N PHE A 307 -9.15 -7.63 28.93
CA PHE A 307 -8.29 -7.89 27.80
C PHE A 307 -6.99 -7.08 27.87
N ALA A 308 -7.08 -5.80 28.24
CA ALA A 308 -5.92 -4.95 28.47
C ALA A 308 -4.98 -5.56 29.53
N ALA A 309 -5.53 -6.00 30.67
CA ALA A 309 -4.75 -6.66 31.73
C ALA A 309 -4.08 -7.96 31.26
N LYS A 310 -4.74 -8.73 30.39
CA LYS A 310 -4.16 -9.92 29.77
C LYS A 310 -2.97 -9.57 28.87
N CYS A 311 -3.15 -8.60 27.97
CA CYS A 311 -2.08 -8.13 27.07
C CYS A 311 -0.87 -7.65 27.86
N LYS A 312 -1.12 -6.82 28.90
CA LYS A 312 -0.06 -6.33 29.78
C LYS A 312 0.72 -7.47 30.45
N ARG A 313 0.03 -8.44 31.03
CA ARG A 313 0.69 -9.59 31.68
C ARG A 313 1.58 -10.37 30.71
N LEU A 314 1.08 -10.65 29.51
CA LEU A 314 1.87 -11.38 28.49
C LEU A 314 3.07 -10.57 27.99
N PHE A 315 2.95 -9.24 27.95
CA PHE A 315 4.05 -8.35 27.60
C PHE A 315 5.14 -8.30 28.68
N GLU A 316 4.77 -8.41 29.96
CA GLU A 316 5.68 -8.31 31.11
C GLU A 316 6.37 -9.61 31.47
N ASN A 317 5.89 -10.76 30.97
CA ASN A 317 6.50 -12.08 31.18
C ASN A 317 7.77 -12.27 30.36
#